data_50573d94608ea89c89d59b54e29540ca
#
_entry.id   50573d94608ea89c89d59b54e29540ca
#
_cell.length_a   1.000
_cell.length_b   1.000
_cell.length_c   1.000
_cell.angle_alpha   90.00
_cell.angle_beta   90.00
_cell.angle_gamma   90.00
#
_symmetry.space_group_name_H-M   'P 1'
#
loop_
_entity.id
_entity.type
_entity.pdbx_description
1 polymer ?
#
loop_
_entity_poly.entity_id
_entity_poly.type
_entity_poly.pdbx_seq_one_letter_code
_entity_poly.pdbx_strand_id
1 'polypeptide(L)'
;LPKGLNEEKVLKHISDLKDVDGFSPANVGALTLGRDCFKACTPSGCMKLIHSTGVDIKGKNAVVIGRSNIVGKPMALMLLAEDATVTICHSKTKNLAEITKQADILVAAVGRDRMVKADMVKEGAIVIDVGMNRTSEGLFGDVDFESVKEVASYITPVPGGVGPMTIAMLMENTVKSAKNRLNK
;
A
#
# COMPACT_ATOMS: atom_id res chain seq x y z
N LEU A 1 -7.13 12.27 -11.75
CA LEU A 1 -7.58 12.81 -13.05
C LEU A 1 -8.26 14.18 -12.82
N PRO A 2 -8.24 15.10 -13.80
CA PRO A 2 -9.00 16.35 -13.76
C PRO A 2 -10.50 16.09 -13.52
N LYS A 3 -11.16 17.06 -12.85
CA LYS A 3 -12.62 16.98 -12.63
C LYS A 3 -13.35 16.81 -13.97
N GLY A 4 -14.31 15.87 -14.02
CA GLY A 4 -15.12 15.58 -15.21
C GLY A 4 -14.64 14.39 -16.05
N LEU A 5 -13.45 13.84 -15.82
CA LEU A 5 -13.02 12.60 -16.45
C LEU A 5 -13.47 11.38 -15.63
N ASN A 6 -13.95 10.37 -16.32
CA ASN A 6 -14.30 9.09 -15.70
C ASN A 6 -13.07 8.17 -15.73
N GLU A 7 -12.51 7.89 -14.56
CA GLU A 7 -11.31 7.06 -14.38
C GLU A 7 -11.47 5.67 -15.03
N GLU A 8 -12.60 5.01 -14.80
CA GLU A 8 -12.87 3.68 -15.36
C GLU A 8 -12.88 3.68 -16.88
N LYS A 9 -13.46 4.73 -17.51
CA LYS A 9 -13.45 4.87 -18.96
C LYS A 9 -12.04 5.06 -19.51
N VAL A 10 -11.20 5.82 -18.83
CA VAL A 10 -9.79 6.04 -19.24
C VAL A 10 -9.00 4.74 -19.12
N LEU A 11 -9.10 4.06 -17.98
CA LEU A 11 -8.36 2.82 -17.71
C LEU A 11 -8.71 1.69 -18.72
N LYS A 12 -9.97 1.61 -19.18
CA LYS A 12 -10.39 0.63 -20.20
C LYS A 12 -9.67 0.76 -21.56
N HIS A 13 -9.07 1.91 -21.85
CA HIS A 13 -8.31 2.12 -23.09
C HIS A 13 -6.83 1.74 -22.98
N ILE A 14 -6.36 1.38 -21.77
CA ILE A 14 -5.00 0.90 -21.57
C ILE A 14 -4.99 -0.62 -21.81
N SER A 15 -4.16 -1.07 -22.74
CA SER A 15 -3.96 -2.50 -22.96
C SER A 15 -3.34 -3.16 -21.72
N ASP A 16 -3.84 -4.33 -21.30
CA ASP A 16 -3.35 -5.08 -20.15
C ASP A 16 -1.84 -5.34 -20.21
N LEU A 17 -1.29 -5.53 -21.42
CA LEU A 17 0.14 -5.71 -21.65
C LEU A 17 0.98 -4.44 -21.43
N LYS A 18 0.33 -3.28 -21.36
CA LYS A 18 0.96 -1.96 -21.15
C LYS A 18 0.56 -1.34 -19.80
N ASP A 19 -0.31 -2.01 -19.04
CA ASP A 19 -0.76 -1.57 -17.74
C ASP A 19 0.33 -1.84 -16.68
N VAL A 20 1.39 -1.06 -16.76
CA VAL A 20 2.53 -1.16 -15.82
C VAL A 20 2.20 -0.63 -14.41
N ASP A 21 1.09 0.08 -14.25
CA ASP A 21 0.54 0.48 -12.95
C ASP A 21 -0.20 -0.66 -12.24
N GLY A 22 -0.63 -1.71 -12.98
CA GLY A 22 -1.32 -2.87 -12.42
C GLY A 22 -2.76 -2.61 -12.01
N PHE A 23 -3.45 -1.69 -12.67
CA PHE A 23 -4.81 -1.26 -12.32
C PHE A 23 -5.90 -1.91 -13.16
N SER A 24 -5.55 -2.58 -14.26
CA SER A 24 -6.54 -3.23 -15.13
C SER A 24 -7.26 -4.36 -14.39
N PRO A 25 -8.53 -4.62 -14.73
CA PRO A 25 -9.27 -5.75 -14.17
C PRO A 25 -8.56 -7.10 -14.37
N ALA A 26 -7.81 -7.26 -15.47
CA ALA A 26 -7.02 -8.46 -15.75
C ALA A 26 -5.89 -8.63 -14.74
N ASN A 27 -5.10 -7.58 -14.48
CA ASN A 27 -4.02 -7.60 -13.48
C ASN A 27 -4.57 -7.78 -12.05
N VAL A 28 -5.64 -7.08 -11.69
CA VAL A 28 -6.29 -7.22 -10.37
C VAL A 28 -6.85 -8.63 -10.17
N GLY A 29 -7.50 -9.21 -11.19
CA GLY A 29 -7.99 -10.58 -11.16
C GLY A 29 -6.86 -11.60 -11.04
N ALA A 30 -5.76 -11.42 -11.79
CA ALA A 30 -4.59 -12.27 -11.72
C ALA A 30 -3.91 -12.22 -10.34
N LEU A 31 -3.79 -11.02 -9.74
CA LEU A 31 -3.30 -10.85 -8.36
C LEU A 31 -4.16 -11.62 -7.36
N THR A 32 -5.49 -11.52 -7.47
CA THR A 32 -6.43 -12.23 -6.58
C THR A 32 -6.28 -13.76 -6.69
N LEU A 33 -5.96 -14.26 -7.89
CA LEU A 33 -5.77 -15.69 -8.16
C LEU A 33 -4.33 -16.18 -7.91
N GLY A 34 -3.44 -15.33 -7.41
CA GLY A 34 -2.03 -15.67 -7.21
C GLY A 34 -1.25 -15.93 -8.50
N ARG A 35 -1.70 -15.37 -9.64
CA ARG A 35 -1.06 -15.52 -10.95
C ARG A 35 -0.05 -14.40 -11.21
N ASP A 36 0.89 -14.63 -12.13
CA ASP A 36 1.81 -13.57 -12.55
C ASP A 36 1.06 -12.42 -13.24
N CYS A 37 1.35 -11.20 -12.80
CA CYS A 37 0.71 -9.98 -13.29
C CYS A 37 1.60 -8.75 -13.00
N PHE A 38 1.19 -7.61 -13.53
CA PHE A 38 1.68 -6.33 -13.02
C PHE A 38 0.92 -6.00 -11.73
N LYS A 39 1.67 -5.89 -10.64
CA LYS A 39 1.11 -5.51 -9.33
C LYS A 39 1.12 -3.99 -9.19
N ALA A 40 0.14 -3.45 -8.48
CA ALA A 40 0.06 -2.01 -8.22
C ALA A 40 1.37 -1.49 -7.59
N CYS A 41 1.91 -0.38 -8.14
CA CYS A 41 3.26 0.09 -7.82
C CYS A 41 3.42 0.48 -6.35
N THR A 42 2.48 1.24 -5.78
CA THR A 42 2.54 1.67 -4.38
C THR A 42 2.51 0.49 -3.40
N PRO A 43 1.56 -0.46 -3.48
CA PRO A 43 1.59 -1.68 -2.67
C PRO A 43 2.87 -2.49 -2.85
N SER A 44 3.37 -2.63 -4.09
CA SER A 44 4.64 -3.31 -4.35
C SER A 44 5.81 -2.66 -3.62
N GLY A 45 5.85 -1.33 -3.63
CA GLY A 45 6.84 -0.55 -2.88
C GLY A 45 6.72 -0.77 -1.37
N CYS A 46 5.49 -0.80 -0.84
CA CYS A 46 5.24 -1.11 0.57
C CYS A 46 5.76 -2.51 0.94
N MET A 47 5.48 -3.53 0.12
CA MET A 47 6.01 -4.88 0.34
C MET A 47 7.54 -4.92 0.36
N LYS A 48 8.22 -4.21 -0.57
CA LYS A 48 9.69 -4.10 -0.58
C LYS A 48 10.22 -3.47 0.72
N LEU A 49 9.54 -2.45 1.24
CA LEU A 49 9.91 -1.81 2.53
C LEU A 49 9.70 -2.78 3.70
N ILE A 50 8.58 -3.51 3.74
CA ILE A 50 8.35 -4.53 4.77
C ILE A 50 9.44 -5.61 4.71
N HIS A 51 9.74 -6.15 3.54
CA HIS A 51 10.80 -7.15 3.38
C HIS A 51 12.18 -6.63 3.81
N SER A 52 12.46 -5.33 3.61
CA SER A 52 13.74 -4.75 4.02
C SER A 52 13.97 -4.73 5.53
N THR A 53 12.91 -4.89 6.33
CA THR A 53 13.03 -5.03 7.80
C THR A 53 13.58 -6.38 8.22
N GLY A 54 13.56 -7.39 7.34
CA GLY A 54 13.93 -8.77 7.65
C GLY A 54 12.91 -9.54 8.48
N VAL A 55 11.77 -8.94 8.80
CA VAL A 55 10.69 -9.60 9.56
C VAL A 55 9.92 -10.54 8.65
N ASP A 56 9.71 -11.78 9.10
CA ASP A 56 8.86 -12.74 8.41
C ASP A 56 7.38 -12.32 8.49
N ILE A 57 6.73 -12.22 7.34
CA ILE A 57 5.32 -11.82 7.22
C ILE A 57 4.38 -12.99 7.57
N LYS A 58 4.86 -14.22 7.39
CA LYS A 58 4.04 -15.43 7.60
C LYS A 58 3.47 -15.50 9.01
N GLY A 59 2.15 -15.69 9.09
CA GLY A 59 1.40 -15.78 10.35
C GLY A 59 1.25 -14.47 11.12
N LYS A 60 1.74 -13.34 10.59
CA LYS A 60 1.57 -12.02 11.22
C LYS A 60 0.15 -11.48 11.02
N ASN A 61 -0.31 -10.71 12.00
CA ASN A 61 -1.52 -9.90 11.86
C ASN A 61 -1.19 -8.62 11.10
N ALA A 62 -1.74 -8.46 9.92
CA ALA A 62 -1.61 -7.27 9.11
C ALA A 62 -2.92 -6.49 9.07
N VAL A 63 -2.88 -5.20 9.36
CA VAL A 63 -4.04 -4.31 9.25
C VAL A 63 -3.77 -3.25 8.19
N VAL A 64 -4.67 -3.15 7.23
CA VAL A 64 -4.63 -2.13 6.19
C VAL A 64 -5.76 -1.14 6.42
N ILE A 65 -5.42 0.11 6.74
CA ILE A 65 -6.40 1.19 6.86
C ILE A 65 -6.54 1.85 5.48
N GLY A 66 -7.68 1.62 4.83
CA GLY A 66 -7.97 2.04 3.46
C GLY A 66 -8.39 0.87 2.59
N ARG A 67 -9.30 1.13 1.63
CA ARG A 67 -9.84 0.09 0.72
C ARG A 67 -9.94 0.55 -0.73
N SER A 68 -9.04 1.45 -1.14
CA SER A 68 -8.99 1.90 -2.53
C SER A 68 -8.61 0.75 -3.47
N ASN A 69 -9.03 0.83 -4.73
CA ASN A 69 -8.68 -0.18 -5.74
C ASN A 69 -7.19 -0.14 -6.10
N ILE A 70 -6.53 1.01 -5.89
CA ILE A 70 -5.14 1.23 -6.30
C ILE A 70 -4.12 0.98 -5.17
N VAL A 71 -4.54 0.97 -3.90
CA VAL A 71 -3.64 0.76 -2.75
C VAL A 71 -4.21 -0.27 -1.78
N GLY A 72 -5.31 0.04 -1.09
CA GLY A 72 -5.76 -0.76 0.06
C GLY A 72 -6.08 -2.21 -0.27
N LYS A 73 -6.88 -2.45 -1.32
CA LYS A 73 -7.22 -3.81 -1.75
C LYS A 73 -6.01 -4.59 -2.26
N PRO A 74 -5.19 -4.07 -3.21
CA PRO A 74 -4.02 -4.79 -3.66
C PRO A 74 -2.98 -5.02 -2.55
N MET A 75 -2.82 -4.08 -1.61
CA MET A 75 -1.94 -4.26 -0.45
C MET A 75 -2.38 -5.46 0.40
N ALA A 76 -3.67 -5.54 0.71
CA ALA A 76 -4.22 -6.65 1.48
C ALA A 76 -4.05 -8.01 0.77
N LEU A 77 -4.26 -8.05 -0.54
CA LEU A 77 -4.05 -9.26 -1.35
C LEU A 77 -2.58 -9.68 -1.37
N MET A 78 -1.65 -8.74 -1.43
CA MET A 78 -0.22 -9.05 -1.44
C MET A 78 0.26 -9.57 -0.09
N LEU A 79 -0.21 -8.99 1.02
CA LEU A 79 0.06 -9.49 2.38
C LEU A 79 -0.54 -10.89 2.60
N LEU A 80 -1.78 -11.11 2.12
CA LEU A 80 -2.44 -12.42 2.18
C LEU A 80 -1.66 -13.47 1.38
N ALA A 81 -1.13 -13.12 0.22
CA ALA A 81 -0.32 -14.01 -0.62
C ALA A 81 1.00 -14.44 0.03
N GLU A 82 1.44 -13.73 1.07
CA GLU A 82 2.62 -14.06 1.90
C GLU A 82 2.21 -14.62 3.28
N ASP A 83 1.04 -15.26 3.35
CA ASP A 83 0.54 -15.97 4.53
C ASP A 83 0.25 -15.07 5.75
N ALA A 84 0.06 -13.76 5.60
CA ALA A 84 -0.42 -12.92 6.68
C ALA A 84 -1.93 -13.11 6.94
N THR A 85 -2.35 -12.93 8.19
CA THR A 85 -3.77 -12.72 8.53
C THR A 85 -4.11 -11.26 8.32
N VAL A 86 -5.00 -10.94 7.37
CA VAL A 86 -5.22 -9.56 6.94
C VAL A 86 -6.59 -9.04 7.33
N THR A 87 -6.61 -7.87 7.96
CA THR A 87 -7.83 -7.10 8.24
C THR A 87 -7.80 -5.79 7.45
N ILE A 88 -8.88 -5.51 6.69
CA ILE A 88 -9.05 -4.23 5.99
C ILE A 88 -10.00 -3.34 6.80
N CYS A 89 -9.51 -2.17 7.20
CA CYS A 89 -10.29 -1.15 7.89
C CYS A 89 -10.64 0.01 6.95
N HIS A 90 -11.74 0.69 7.22
CA HIS A 90 -12.23 1.80 6.39
C HIS A 90 -13.10 2.78 7.22
N SER A 91 -13.60 3.82 6.61
CA SER A 91 -14.38 4.88 7.26
C SER A 91 -15.67 4.43 7.99
N LYS A 92 -16.09 3.17 7.82
CA LYS A 92 -17.23 2.56 8.52
C LYS A 92 -16.82 1.54 9.58
N THR A 93 -15.53 1.28 9.73
CA THR A 93 -15.01 0.38 10.76
C THR A 93 -15.22 1.01 12.13
N LYS A 94 -15.82 0.23 13.03
CA LYS A 94 -15.99 0.59 14.44
C LYS A 94 -14.75 0.18 15.22
N ASN A 95 -14.46 0.88 16.31
CA ASN A 95 -13.35 0.55 17.23
C ASN A 95 -12.01 0.39 16.51
N LEU A 96 -11.70 1.31 15.58
CA LEU A 96 -10.52 1.23 14.73
C LEU A 96 -9.22 1.04 15.55
N ALA A 97 -9.05 1.79 16.63
CA ALA A 97 -7.86 1.72 17.48
C ALA A 97 -7.64 0.33 18.11
N GLU A 98 -8.72 -0.36 18.51
CA GLU A 98 -8.64 -1.70 19.08
C GLU A 98 -8.16 -2.73 18.03
N ILE A 99 -8.59 -2.56 16.78
CA ILE A 99 -8.19 -3.43 15.67
C ILE A 99 -6.73 -3.16 15.29
N THR A 100 -6.34 -1.89 15.15
CA THR A 100 -4.99 -1.53 14.72
C THR A 100 -3.92 -1.86 15.76
N LYS A 101 -4.26 -1.82 17.05
CA LYS A 101 -3.38 -2.26 18.14
C LYS A 101 -3.00 -3.75 18.12
N GLN A 102 -3.69 -4.56 17.33
CA GLN A 102 -3.36 -5.98 17.17
C GLN A 102 -2.41 -6.24 16.00
N ALA A 103 -2.11 -5.21 15.20
CA ALA A 103 -1.33 -5.33 13.99
C ALA A 103 0.17 -5.47 14.26
N ASP A 104 0.78 -6.55 13.82
CA ASP A 104 2.23 -6.66 13.69
C ASP A 104 2.74 -5.81 12.53
N ILE A 105 1.90 -5.68 11.49
CA ILE A 105 2.15 -4.85 10.31
C ILE A 105 0.94 -3.94 10.11
N LEU A 106 1.13 -2.64 10.20
CA LEU A 106 0.09 -1.63 10.00
C LEU A 106 0.39 -0.80 8.76
N VAL A 107 -0.55 -0.79 7.82
CA VAL A 107 -0.46 0.04 6.60
C VAL A 107 -1.55 1.11 6.64
N ALA A 108 -1.17 2.38 6.64
CA ALA A 108 -2.08 3.51 6.62
C ALA A 108 -2.17 4.13 5.21
N ALA A 109 -3.37 4.10 4.59
CA ALA A 109 -3.61 4.56 3.23
C ALA A 109 -5.01 5.18 3.09
N VAL A 110 -5.27 6.26 3.85
CA VAL A 110 -6.58 6.91 3.96
C VAL A 110 -6.61 8.36 3.48
N GLY A 111 -5.43 8.98 3.27
CA GLY A 111 -5.31 10.38 2.87
C GLY A 111 -5.84 11.35 3.94
N ARG A 112 -5.53 11.10 5.20
CA ARG A 112 -5.94 11.92 6.35
C ARG A 112 -4.73 12.23 7.22
N ASP A 113 -4.34 13.49 7.24
CA ASP A 113 -3.18 13.99 7.98
C ASP A 113 -3.13 13.47 9.42
N ARG A 114 -2.03 12.81 9.77
CA ARG A 114 -1.69 12.37 11.14
C ARG A 114 -2.84 11.71 11.92
N MET A 115 -3.68 10.93 11.19
CA MET A 115 -4.85 10.26 11.79
C MET A 115 -4.46 9.11 12.72
N VAL A 116 -3.40 8.36 12.37
CA VAL A 116 -2.91 7.22 13.16
C VAL A 116 -1.92 7.73 14.20
N LYS A 117 -2.23 7.51 15.48
CA LYS A 117 -1.42 7.94 16.63
C LYS A 117 -0.84 6.74 17.37
N ALA A 118 0.10 7.00 18.29
CA ALA A 118 0.78 5.96 19.08
C ALA A 118 -0.20 5.02 19.80
N ASP A 119 -1.30 5.56 20.31
CA ASP A 119 -2.34 4.79 21.01
C ASP A 119 -3.14 3.84 20.09
N MET A 120 -2.94 3.92 18.79
CA MET A 120 -3.52 3.03 17.78
C MET A 120 -2.53 1.98 17.25
N VAL A 121 -1.29 1.98 17.70
CA VAL A 121 -0.22 1.11 17.19
C VAL A 121 0.20 0.11 18.25
N LYS A 122 0.43 -1.15 17.85
CA LYS A 122 1.01 -2.18 18.69
C LYS A 122 2.49 -1.87 18.92
N GLU A 123 2.96 -2.02 20.14
CA GLU A 123 4.40 -1.92 20.44
C GLU A 123 5.20 -2.90 19.59
N GLY A 124 6.26 -2.42 18.97
CA GLY A 124 7.12 -3.20 18.08
C GLY A 124 6.56 -3.45 16.68
N ALA A 125 5.44 -2.86 16.29
CA ALA A 125 4.87 -3.03 14.95
C ALA A 125 5.73 -2.42 13.84
N ILE A 126 5.57 -2.96 12.63
CA ILE A 126 6.03 -2.32 11.39
C ILE A 126 4.91 -1.42 10.90
N VAL A 127 5.19 -0.13 10.72
CA VAL A 127 4.23 0.87 10.27
C VAL A 127 4.61 1.43 8.91
N ILE A 128 3.74 1.25 7.92
CA ILE A 128 3.90 1.73 6.55
C ILE A 128 2.90 2.87 6.32
N ASP A 129 3.40 4.07 6.21
CA ASP A 129 2.61 5.26 5.92
C ASP A 129 2.61 5.56 4.42
N VAL A 130 1.46 5.36 3.78
CA VAL A 130 1.23 5.63 2.35
C VAL A 130 0.65 7.02 2.14
N GLY A 131 0.22 7.68 3.22
CA GLY A 131 -0.40 8.99 3.17
C GLY A 131 0.51 10.05 2.56
N MET A 132 -0.10 11.01 1.85
CA MET A 132 0.58 12.19 1.32
C MET A 132 -0.37 13.38 1.40
N ASN A 133 -0.36 14.06 2.52
CA ASN A 133 -1.27 15.15 2.85
C ASN A 133 -0.51 16.48 2.82
N ARG A 134 -0.86 17.35 1.88
CA ARG A 134 -0.28 18.71 1.81
C ARG A 134 -1.12 19.67 2.66
N THR A 135 -0.50 20.22 3.68
CA THR A 135 -1.08 21.24 4.58
C THR A 135 -0.34 22.57 4.44
N SER A 136 -0.77 23.59 5.17
CA SER A 136 -0.03 24.87 5.30
C SER A 136 1.33 24.72 5.99
N GLU A 137 1.48 23.66 6.81
CA GLU A 137 2.70 23.38 7.59
C GLU A 137 3.71 22.52 6.81
N GLY A 138 3.28 21.88 5.70
CA GLY A 138 4.16 21.01 4.92
C GLY A 138 3.47 19.78 4.36
N LEU A 139 4.27 18.75 4.11
CA LEU A 139 3.83 17.45 3.62
C LEU A 139 3.90 16.42 4.75
N PHE A 140 2.76 15.80 5.06
CA PHE A 140 2.63 14.83 6.13
C PHE A 140 1.97 13.55 5.63
N GLY A 141 2.24 12.46 6.35
CA GLY A 141 1.58 11.18 6.13
C GLY A 141 0.22 11.06 6.82
N ASP A 142 -0.32 9.85 6.78
CA ASP A 142 -1.53 9.48 7.52
C ASP A 142 -1.21 9.13 8.99
N VAL A 143 0.08 8.95 9.30
CA VAL A 143 0.58 8.57 10.62
C VAL A 143 1.22 9.78 11.29
N ASP A 144 0.94 9.98 12.56
CA ASP A 144 1.67 10.92 13.42
C ASP A 144 3.06 10.35 13.73
N PHE A 145 4.00 10.65 12.82
CA PHE A 145 5.35 10.07 12.82
C PHE A 145 6.06 10.25 14.16
N GLU A 146 5.97 11.44 14.76
CA GLU A 146 6.71 11.74 15.98
C GLU A 146 6.22 10.91 17.18
N SER A 147 4.92 10.68 17.29
CA SER A 147 4.37 9.86 18.37
C SER A 147 4.54 8.36 18.11
N VAL A 148 4.40 7.93 16.85
CA VAL A 148 4.41 6.51 16.50
C VAL A 148 5.82 5.92 16.43
N LYS A 149 6.84 6.71 16.09
CA LYS A 149 8.24 6.25 16.08
C LYS A 149 8.74 5.74 17.43
N GLU A 150 8.13 6.19 18.53
CA GLU A 150 8.49 5.78 19.88
C GLU A 150 7.98 4.38 20.25
N VAL A 151 6.96 3.88 19.52
CA VAL A 151 6.32 2.58 19.79
C VAL A 151 6.54 1.56 18.66
N ALA A 152 6.76 2.00 17.43
CA ALA A 152 7.00 1.13 16.29
C ALA A 152 8.46 0.65 16.21
N SER A 153 8.69 -0.61 15.78
CA SER A 153 10.04 -1.07 15.46
C SER A 153 10.56 -0.46 14.15
N TYR A 154 9.67 -0.26 13.20
CA TYR A 154 9.95 0.33 11.90
C TYR A 154 8.80 1.22 11.49
N ILE A 155 9.12 2.39 10.97
CA ILE A 155 8.14 3.34 10.43
C ILE A 155 8.71 4.03 9.20
N THR A 156 7.90 4.14 8.16
CA THR A 156 8.29 4.89 6.96
C THR A 156 8.09 6.39 7.17
N PRO A 157 9.07 7.25 6.79
CA PRO A 157 8.87 8.69 6.84
C PRO A 157 8.01 9.20 5.69
N VAL A 158 7.39 10.36 5.88
CA VAL A 158 6.74 11.14 4.80
C VAL A 158 7.25 12.58 4.88
N PRO A 159 7.93 13.10 3.83
CA PRO A 159 8.33 12.43 2.58
C PRO A 159 9.50 11.46 2.75
N GLY A 160 9.80 10.69 1.70
CA GLY A 160 11.03 9.88 1.60
C GLY A 160 10.84 8.37 1.81
N GLY A 161 9.65 7.93 2.23
CA GLY A 161 9.32 6.51 2.43
C GLY A 161 8.71 5.86 1.18
N VAL A 162 7.39 5.66 1.19
CA VAL A 162 6.65 4.94 0.14
C VAL A 162 6.68 5.66 -1.22
N GLY A 163 6.67 6.99 -1.25
CA GLY A 163 6.63 7.76 -2.51
C GLY A 163 7.73 7.38 -3.49
N PRO A 164 9.03 7.46 -3.12
CA PRO A 164 10.13 7.04 -3.98
C PRO A 164 10.03 5.57 -4.43
N MET A 165 9.54 4.68 -3.57
CA MET A 165 9.36 3.26 -3.90
C MET A 165 8.28 3.04 -4.96
N THR A 166 7.22 3.84 -4.96
CA THR A 166 6.20 3.80 -6.03
C THR A 166 6.84 4.02 -7.40
N ILE A 167 7.73 5.01 -7.52
CA ILE A 167 8.44 5.28 -8.78
C ILE A 167 9.39 4.13 -9.15
N ALA A 168 10.12 3.58 -8.18
CA ALA A 168 11.01 2.45 -8.42
C ALA A 168 10.24 1.23 -8.95
N MET A 169 9.06 0.92 -8.38
CA MET A 169 8.22 -0.19 -8.83
C MET A 169 7.61 0.06 -10.21
N LEU A 170 7.26 1.30 -10.54
CA LEU A 170 6.81 1.67 -11.89
C LEU A 170 7.91 1.40 -12.92
N MET A 171 9.15 1.75 -12.62
CA MET A 171 10.30 1.45 -13.49
C MET A 171 10.53 -0.06 -13.63
N GLU A 172 10.46 -0.82 -12.52
CA GLU A 172 10.57 -2.29 -12.54
C GLU A 172 9.49 -2.92 -13.43
N ASN A 173 8.22 -2.53 -13.28
CA ASN A 173 7.10 -3.00 -14.10
C ASN A 173 7.29 -2.62 -15.58
N THR A 174 7.80 -1.42 -15.87
CA THR A 174 8.06 -0.97 -17.23
C THR A 174 9.11 -1.84 -17.93
N VAL A 175 10.19 -2.15 -17.22
CA VAL A 175 11.25 -3.07 -17.72
C VAL A 175 10.67 -4.48 -17.92
N LYS A 176 9.89 -5.00 -16.95
CA LYS A 176 9.19 -6.30 -17.07
C LYS A 176 8.28 -6.32 -18.31
N SER A 177 7.50 -5.26 -18.53
CA SER A 177 6.63 -5.14 -19.72
C SER A 177 7.41 -5.18 -21.02
N ALA A 178 8.55 -4.47 -21.10
CA ALA A 178 9.39 -4.48 -22.28
C ALA A 178 9.97 -5.88 -22.56
N LYS A 179 10.52 -6.55 -21.53
CA LYS A 179 11.05 -7.94 -21.64
C LYS A 179 9.98 -8.92 -22.10
N ASN A 180 8.78 -8.86 -21.54
CA ASN A 180 7.66 -9.74 -21.91
C ASN A 180 7.23 -9.59 -23.38
N ARG A 181 7.48 -8.43 -24.01
CA ARG A 181 7.19 -8.20 -25.42
C ARG A 181 8.32 -8.63 -26.36
N LEU A 182 9.56 -8.60 -25.89
CA LEU A 182 10.70 -9.05 -26.70
C LEU A 182 10.80 -10.58 -26.77
N ASN A 183 10.21 -11.29 -25.81
CA ASN A 183 10.22 -12.77 -25.74
C ASN A 183 8.98 -13.40 -26.41
N LYS A 184 8.17 -12.62 -27.11
CA LYS A 184 7.06 -13.07 -27.95
C LYS A 184 7.42 -12.97 -29.43
#